data_1fb94befc90ddee077f70537e129caa4
#
_entry.id   1fb94befc90ddee077f70537e129caa4
#
_cell.length_a   1.000
_cell.length_b   1.000
_cell.length_c   1.000
_cell.angle_alpha   90.00
_cell.angle_beta   90.00
_cell.angle_gamma   90.00
#
_symmetry.space_group_name_H-M   'P 1'
#
loop_
_entity.id
_entity.type
_entity.pdbx_description
1 polymer ?
#
loop_
_entity_poly.entity_id
_entity_poly.type
_entity_poly.pdbx_seq_one_letter_code
_entity_poly.pdbx_strand_id
1 'polypeptide(L)'
;MAATVITIAVEKGGCGKTVTTSNLAYLMGDEGKKVLCLDTDPQGNLTFALTGGNAITSKAFANRSLYDMIDGFRYNTQTRDFIVESEYENVDLIPANDQTPRLSKRLEDPVSYTH
;
A
#
# COMPACT_ATOMS: atom_id res chain seq x y z
N MET A 1 22.20 -0.49 3.34
CA MET A 1 21.60 -1.82 3.12
C MET A 1 20.61 -1.78 1.97
N ALA A 2 20.73 -2.75 1.10
CA ALA A 2 19.81 -2.83 -0.03
C ALA A 2 18.48 -3.47 0.42
N ALA A 3 17.38 -2.94 -0.05
CA ALA A 3 16.07 -3.53 0.16
C ALA A 3 15.80 -4.56 -0.94
N THR A 4 15.11 -5.63 -0.58
CA THR A 4 14.62 -6.60 -1.56
C THR A 4 13.17 -6.26 -1.87
N VAL A 5 12.85 -6.17 -3.15
CA VAL A 5 11.48 -5.87 -3.60
C VAL A 5 10.86 -7.15 -4.16
N ILE A 6 9.70 -7.50 -3.63
CA ILE A 6 8.93 -8.65 -4.11
C ILE A 6 7.58 -8.11 -4.58
N THR A 7 7.26 -8.35 -5.84
CA THR A 7 5.99 -7.92 -6.41
C THR A 7 5.06 -9.11 -6.56
N ILE A 8 3.87 -9.00 -6.02
CA ILE A 8 2.83 -10.01 -6.17
C ILE A 8 1.71 -9.41 -6.99
N ALA A 9 1.52 -9.93 -8.19
CA ALA A 9 0.56 -9.40 -9.13
C ALA A 9 -0.27 -10.55 -9.71
N VAL A 10 -1.58 -10.32 -9.76
CA VAL A 10 -2.51 -11.26 -10.39
C VAL A 10 -3.40 -10.44 -11.32
N GLU A 11 -3.49 -10.87 -12.57
CA GLU A 11 -4.18 -10.11 -13.59
C GLU A 11 -5.68 -10.00 -13.33
N LYS A 12 -6.27 -11.04 -12.77
CA LYS A 12 -7.68 -11.00 -12.36
C LYS A 12 -7.74 -11.06 -10.85
N GLY A 13 -8.39 -10.06 -10.28
CA GLY A 13 -8.50 -9.95 -8.84
C GLY A 13 -9.12 -11.20 -8.23
N GLY A 14 -8.43 -11.75 -7.30
CA GLY A 14 -8.90 -12.86 -6.50
C GLY A 14 -8.32 -12.74 -5.13
N CYS A 15 -8.88 -13.45 -4.19
CA CYS A 15 -8.40 -13.45 -2.83
C CYS A 15 -6.99 -14.03 -2.69
N GLY A 16 -6.53 -14.79 -3.71
CA GLY A 16 -5.20 -15.39 -3.67
C GLY A 16 -4.06 -14.40 -3.58
N LYS A 17 -4.19 -13.25 -4.26
CA LYS A 17 -3.17 -12.21 -4.21
C LYS A 17 -3.02 -11.64 -2.79
N THR A 18 -4.14 -11.29 -2.17
CA THR A 18 -4.13 -10.74 -0.81
C THR A 18 -3.63 -11.77 0.20
N VAL A 19 -4.13 -13.00 0.11
CA VAL A 19 -3.72 -14.07 1.03
C VAL A 19 -2.22 -14.35 0.92
N THR A 20 -1.70 -14.44 -0.31
CA THR A 20 -0.28 -14.69 -0.52
C THR A 20 0.57 -13.55 0.04
N THR A 21 0.18 -12.31 -0.26
CA THR A 21 0.94 -11.14 0.18
C THR A 21 0.94 -11.02 1.70
N SER A 22 -0.21 -11.13 2.33
CA SER A 22 -0.31 -10.98 3.77
C SER A 22 0.41 -12.10 4.52
N ASN A 23 0.31 -13.33 4.04
CA ASN A 23 1.02 -14.46 4.66
C ASN A 23 2.53 -14.33 4.51
N LEU A 24 3.00 -13.93 3.33
CA LEU A 24 4.42 -13.72 3.11
C LEU A 24 4.96 -12.62 4.01
N ALA A 25 4.25 -11.51 4.09
CA ALA A 25 4.65 -10.40 4.96
C ALA A 25 4.71 -10.83 6.42
N TYR A 26 3.70 -11.56 6.87
CA TYR A 26 3.68 -12.07 8.25
C TYR A 26 4.88 -12.97 8.53
N LEU A 27 5.16 -13.92 7.64
CA LEU A 27 6.26 -14.86 7.84
C LEU A 27 7.61 -14.14 7.84
N MET A 28 7.81 -13.19 6.95
CA MET A 28 9.06 -12.43 6.90
C MET A 28 9.23 -11.56 8.14
N GLY A 29 8.16 -10.93 8.59
CA GLY A 29 8.19 -10.14 9.82
C GLY A 29 8.46 -11.00 11.05
N ASP A 30 7.88 -12.19 11.10
CA ASP A 30 8.11 -13.13 12.19
C ASP A 30 9.57 -13.60 12.24
N GLU A 31 10.25 -13.63 11.10
CA GLU A 31 11.68 -13.92 11.04
C GLU A 31 12.57 -12.73 11.43
N GLY A 32 11.98 -11.61 11.80
CA GLY A 32 12.73 -10.42 12.19
C GLY A 32 13.05 -9.45 11.08
N LYS A 33 12.53 -9.67 9.87
CA LYS A 33 12.75 -8.76 8.75
C LYS A 33 11.79 -7.58 8.85
N LYS A 34 12.27 -6.41 8.45
CA LYS A 34 11.43 -5.23 8.33
C LYS A 34 10.73 -5.27 6.98
N VAL A 35 9.40 -5.28 6.99
CA VAL A 35 8.59 -5.45 5.79
C VAL A 35 7.74 -4.20 5.58
N LEU A 36 7.75 -3.68 4.36
CA LEU A 36 6.84 -2.63 3.95
C LEU A 36 5.96 -3.16 2.82
N CYS A 37 4.66 -3.14 3.04
CA CYS A 37 3.68 -3.52 2.03
C CYS A 37 3.09 -2.29 1.38
N LEU A 38 2.77 -2.41 0.09
CA LEU A 38 2.10 -1.35 -0.67
C LEU A 38 0.78 -1.90 -1.17
N ASP A 39 -0.32 -1.29 -0.77
CA ASP A 39 -1.64 -1.73 -1.22
C ASP A 39 -2.11 -0.85 -2.38
N THR A 40 -2.10 -1.39 -3.58
CA THR A 40 -2.56 -0.69 -4.78
C THR A 40 -3.95 -1.16 -5.24
N ASP A 41 -4.58 -2.04 -4.47
CA ASP A 41 -5.90 -2.58 -4.79
C ASP A 41 -6.97 -1.52 -4.49
N PRO A 42 -7.80 -1.14 -5.46
CA PRO A 42 -8.90 -0.21 -5.22
C PRO A 42 -9.86 -0.66 -4.12
N GLN A 43 -9.96 -1.96 -3.89
CA GLN A 43 -10.81 -2.51 -2.83
C GLN A 43 -10.15 -2.48 -1.46
N GLY A 44 -8.83 -2.28 -1.40
CA GLY A 44 -8.11 -2.22 -0.13
C GLY A 44 -8.07 -3.52 0.65
N ASN A 45 -8.09 -4.65 -0.03
CA ASN A 45 -8.15 -5.95 0.63
C ASN A 45 -6.90 -6.23 1.47
N LEU A 46 -5.73 -5.83 1.00
CA LEU A 46 -4.50 -6.01 1.76
C LEU A 46 -4.49 -5.12 3.00
N THR A 47 -4.95 -3.87 2.87
CA THR A 47 -5.07 -2.96 3.99
C THR A 47 -5.95 -3.57 5.07
N PHE A 48 -7.10 -4.12 4.68
CA PHE A 48 -7.99 -4.78 5.62
C PHE A 48 -7.32 -6.00 6.27
N ALA A 49 -6.65 -6.83 5.47
CA ALA A 49 -5.99 -8.03 5.99
C ALA A 49 -4.90 -7.71 7.01
N LEU A 50 -4.18 -6.62 6.81
CA LEU A 50 -3.05 -6.26 7.68
C LEU A 50 -3.44 -5.40 8.88
N THR A 51 -4.54 -4.66 8.81
CA THR A 51 -4.91 -3.70 9.85
C THR A 51 -6.29 -3.95 10.48
N GLY A 52 -7.15 -4.70 9.80
CA GLY A 52 -8.55 -4.82 10.22
C GLY A 52 -9.41 -3.61 9.85
N GLY A 53 -8.81 -2.55 9.29
CA GLY A 53 -9.52 -1.32 8.95
C GLY A 53 -10.01 -1.30 7.51
N ASN A 54 -11.18 -0.71 7.30
CA ASN A 54 -11.73 -0.56 5.96
C ASN A 54 -11.07 0.61 5.24
N ALA A 55 -10.47 0.34 4.09
CA ALA A 55 -9.71 1.33 3.35
C ALA A 55 -10.55 2.53 2.91
N ILE A 56 -11.83 2.33 2.63
CA ILE A 56 -12.69 3.40 2.11
C ILE A 56 -13.21 4.30 3.22
N THR A 57 -13.52 3.72 4.37
CA THR A 57 -14.23 4.45 5.43
C THR A 57 -13.36 4.84 6.63
N SER A 58 -12.19 4.24 6.78
CA SER A 58 -11.34 4.53 7.92
C SER A 58 -10.59 5.85 7.75
N LYS A 59 -10.74 6.74 8.71
CA LYS A 59 -10.01 8.01 8.71
C LYS A 59 -8.52 7.84 8.95
N ALA A 60 -8.12 6.70 9.50
CA ALA A 60 -6.70 6.43 9.77
C ALA A 60 -5.87 6.38 8.49
N PHE A 61 -6.49 6.09 7.34
CA PHE A 61 -5.79 5.95 6.07
C PHE A 61 -5.95 7.18 5.17
N ALA A 62 -6.66 8.20 5.63
CA ALA A 62 -6.88 9.40 4.85
C ALA A 62 -5.53 10.06 4.51
N ASN A 63 -5.35 10.39 3.23
CA ASN A 63 -4.14 11.05 2.71
C ASN A 63 -2.85 10.22 2.85
N ARG A 64 -2.96 8.90 3.01
CA ARG A 64 -1.79 8.04 3.21
C ARG A 64 -1.60 6.97 2.15
N SER A 65 -2.41 6.97 1.08
CA SER A 65 -2.26 5.95 0.03
C SER A 65 -1.13 6.28 -0.94
N LEU A 66 -0.77 5.31 -1.76
CA LEU A 66 0.22 5.53 -2.82
C LEU A 66 -0.25 6.64 -3.77
N TYR A 67 -1.55 6.73 -4.06
CA TYR A 67 -2.10 7.82 -4.84
C TYR A 67 -1.78 9.17 -4.20
N ASP A 68 -2.02 9.29 -2.90
CA ASP A 68 -1.75 10.54 -2.17
C ASP A 68 -0.26 10.89 -2.19
N MET A 69 0.59 9.88 -2.10
CA MET A 69 2.03 10.09 -2.14
C MET A 69 2.47 10.63 -3.49
N ILE A 70 1.97 10.05 -4.57
CA ILE A 70 2.29 10.49 -5.93
C ILE A 70 1.72 11.89 -6.18
N ASP A 71 0.47 12.12 -5.80
CA ASP A 71 -0.19 13.40 -5.98
C ASP A 71 0.47 14.50 -5.16
N GLY A 72 0.92 14.17 -3.96
CA GLY A 72 1.57 15.11 -3.05
C GLY A 72 3.06 15.28 -3.24
N PHE A 73 3.65 14.61 -4.22
CA PHE A 73 5.10 14.60 -4.42
C PHE A 73 5.72 15.99 -4.48
N ARG A 74 5.05 16.92 -5.13
CA ARG A 74 5.54 18.31 -5.27
C ARG A 74 5.43 19.15 -4.00
N TYR A 75 4.84 18.61 -2.93
CA TYR A 75 4.64 19.34 -1.68
C TYR A 75 5.63 18.96 -0.59
N ASN A 76 6.75 18.36 -1.00
CA ASN A 76 7.83 18.03 -0.06
C ASN A 76 7.46 17.01 1.00
N THR A 77 6.54 16.12 0.69
CA THR A 77 6.17 15.04 1.59
C THR A 77 7.26 13.97 1.64
N GLN A 78 7.32 13.24 2.74
CA GLN A 78 8.27 12.15 2.91
C GLN A 78 7.52 10.82 2.91
N THR A 79 8.16 9.77 2.44
CA THR A 79 7.55 8.44 2.37
C THR A 79 7.00 8.00 3.73
N ARG A 80 7.70 8.27 4.80
CA ARG A 80 7.26 7.88 6.14
C ARG A 80 5.91 8.48 6.54
N ASP A 81 5.51 9.60 5.91
CA ASP A 81 4.23 10.24 6.21
C ASP A 81 3.04 9.40 5.75
N PHE A 82 3.31 8.40 4.89
CA PHE A 82 2.28 7.54 4.29
C PHE A 82 2.28 6.14 4.90
N ILE A 83 3.22 5.84 5.80
CA ILE A 83 3.34 4.51 6.38
C ILE A 83 2.49 4.41 7.63
N VAL A 84 1.71 3.33 7.72
CA VAL A 84 0.97 2.98 8.93
C VAL A 84 1.43 1.61 9.43
N GLU A 85 1.32 1.41 10.72
CA GLU A 85 1.65 0.11 11.33
C GLU A 85 0.53 -0.89 11.06
N SER A 86 0.93 -2.14 10.83
CA SER A 86 -0.02 -3.24 10.75
C SER A 86 -0.22 -3.87 12.13
N GLU A 87 -1.09 -4.88 12.18
CA GLU A 87 -1.27 -5.68 13.39
C GLU A 87 -0.16 -6.71 13.58
N TYR A 88 0.73 -6.87 12.59
CA TYR A 88 1.82 -7.84 12.64
C TYR A 88 3.14 -7.16 12.94
N GLU A 89 3.94 -7.82 13.77
CA GLU A 89 5.25 -7.33 14.15
C GLU A 89 6.16 -7.19 12.91
N ASN A 90 6.89 -6.08 12.84
CA ASN A 90 7.84 -5.75 11.77
C ASN A 90 7.20 -5.54 10.39
N VAL A 91 5.87 -5.48 10.32
CA VAL A 91 5.16 -5.26 9.05
C VAL A 91 4.45 -3.92 9.10
N ASP A 92 4.84 -3.04 8.19
CA ASP A 92 4.18 -1.75 7.98
C ASP A 92 3.57 -1.72 6.59
N LEU A 93 2.72 -0.75 6.32
CA LEU A 93 2.14 -0.64 4.99
C LEU A 93 1.88 0.81 4.62
N ILE A 94 1.85 1.04 3.31
CA ILE A 94 1.23 2.22 2.72
C ILE A 94 -0.16 1.74 2.30
N PRO A 95 -1.22 2.21 2.99
CA PRO A 95 -2.55 1.63 2.83
C PRO A 95 -3.25 2.09 1.55
N ALA A 96 -4.31 1.40 1.19
CA ALA A 96 -5.28 1.93 0.25
C ALA A 96 -6.27 2.82 0.99
N ASN A 97 -6.94 3.71 0.27
CA ASN A 97 -8.02 4.54 0.79
C ASN A 97 -9.00 4.87 -0.34
N ASP A 98 -9.90 5.80 -0.10
CA ASP A 98 -10.93 6.17 -1.08
C ASP A 98 -10.36 6.82 -2.34
N GLN A 99 -9.10 7.22 -2.35
CA GLN A 99 -8.42 7.78 -3.53
C GLN A 99 -7.72 6.73 -4.38
N THR A 100 -7.50 5.53 -3.85
CA THR A 100 -6.75 4.48 -4.55
C THR A 100 -7.34 4.12 -5.91
N PRO A 101 -8.68 4.11 -6.13
CA PRO A 101 -9.22 3.87 -7.46
C PRO A 101 -8.72 4.83 -8.55
N ARG A 102 -8.24 6.00 -8.17
CA ARG A 102 -7.69 6.99 -9.11
C ARG A 102 -6.26 6.69 -9.56
N LEU A 103 -5.62 5.73 -8.92
CA LEU A 103 -4.20 5.46 -9.13
C LEU A 103 -3.89 5.03 -10.56
N SER A 104 -4.67 4.10 -11.12
CA SER A 104 -4.42 3.63 -12.49
C SER A 104 -4.49 4.77 -13.49
N LYS A 105 -5.51 5.61 -13.38
CA LYS A 105 -5.68 6.75 -14.29
C LYS A 105 -4.53 7.73 -14.13
N ARG A 106 -4.11 8.00 -12.92
CA ARG A 106 -3.01 8.91 -12.64
C ARG A 106 -1.71 8.40 -13.29
N LEU A 107 -1.47 7.10 -13.23
CA LEU A 107 -0.28 6.49 -13.80
C LEU A 107 -0.34 6.43 -15.33
N GLU A 108 -1.53 6.41 -15.91
CA GLU A 108 -1.74 6.38 -17.37
C GLU A 108 -1.60 7.74 -18.02
N ASP A 109 -1.62 8.82 -17.26
CA ASP A 109 -1.57 10.18 -17.79
C ASP A 109 -0.15 10.73 -17.66
N PRO A 110 0.69 10.61 -18.73
CA PRO A 110 2.07 11.07 -18.66
C PRO A 110 2.19 12.59 -18.51
N VAL A 111 1.18 13.34 -18.91
CA VAL A 111 1.19 14.81 -18.80
C VAL A 111 1.23 15.21 -17.33
N SER A 112 0.63 14.43 -16.46
CA SER A 112 0.64 14.69 -15.02
C SER A 112 2.03 14.69 -14.40
N TYR A 113 2.99 14.05 -15.04
CA TYR A 113 4.35 13.92 -14.51
C TYR A 113 5.32 14.96 -15.05
N THR A 114 4.94 15.69 -16.08
CA THR A 114 5.82 16.67 -16.71
C THR A 114 5.60 18.09 -16.18
N HIS A 115 4.67 18.25 -15.31
CA HIS A 115 4.34 19.53 -14.69
C HIS A 115 4.68 19.54 -13.18
#